data_de87daf442c28c3ca879ce5918474be5
#
_entry.id   de87daf442c28c3ca879ce5918474be5
#
_cell.length_a   1.000
_cell.length_b   1.000
_cell.length_c   1.000
_cell.angle_alpha   90.00
_cell.angle_beta   90.00
_cell.angle_gamma   90.00
#
_symmetry.space_group_name_H-M   'P 1'
#
loop_
_entity.id
_entity.type
_entity.pdbx_description
1 polymer ?
#
loop_
_entity_poly.entity_id
_entity_poly.type
_entity_poly.pdbx_seq_one_letter_code
_entity_poly.pdbx_strand_id
1 'polypeptide(L)'
;MMTRLAISGYRSLRDIRVPIGALNVVTGANGSGKSSLYRALRLLADIAQGRIIQSLASEGGLQSTLWAGPEAFSRAMKAGAQPVQGLVRKNPVSLKLGFSGTDYGYAIDLGLPLPDSLSKFSSDPEIKVESLWTGERLGRANAFAIRNGPSVRIRNDNGEWRQAYQHLASVDSMMTHCSDPRDGIELLMLRERMRDWRFYDHLRTDREAPSRRPQIGTYTPVLASDGSDLAAAVQTIREIGDAEEMDAAIADAFPGAHIEVTSSDGYFELEMYQHGLLRPLSAAELSDGTLRYLLLVAALLSPRPPALMILNEPETSLHPDLLPPLARLIAQASKRSQMVLVSHALTLVAALDAEADSRQIALEKQLGETILRDGTPPDWTWPSR
;
A
#
# COMPACT_ATOMS: atom_id res chain seq x y z
N MET A 1 -9.85 10.11 3.71
CA MET A 1 -9.18 9.00 4.41
C MET A 1 -9.92 7.71 4.09
N MET A 2 -9.19 6.60 3.81
CA MET A 2 -9.78 5.27 3.61
C MET A 2 -10.36 4.77 4.94
N THR A 3 -11.60 4.27 4.91
CA THR A 3 -12.27 3.70 6.10
C THR A 3 -12.50 2.20 5.96
N ARG A 4 -12.52 1.68 4.73
CA ARG A 4 -12.76 0.26 4.42
C ARG A 4 -11.90 -0.19 3.27
N LEU A 5 -11.38 -1.40 3.37
CA LEU A 5 -10.69 -2.12 2.30
C LEU A 5 -11.43 -3.43 2.07
N ALA A 6 -11.71 -3.76 0.81
CA ALA A 6 -12.36 -5.00 0.42
C ALA A 6 -11.56 -5.70 -0.68
N ILE A 7 -11.36 -7.01 -0.53
CA ILE A 7 -10.59 -7.83 -1.46
C ILE A 7 -11.31 -9.15 -1.63
N SER A 8 -11.48 -9.59 -2.87
CA SER A 8 -12.10 -10.88 -3.16
C SER A 8 -11.37 -11.61 -4.29
N GLY A 9 -11.08 -12.89 -4.05
CA GLY A 9 -10.47 -13.76 -5.05
C GLY A 9 -8.95 -13.65 -5.20
N TYR A 10 -8.25 -12.92 -4.33
CA TYR A 10 -6.80 -12.71 -4.41
C TYR A 10 -6.03 -13.59 -3.42
N ARG A 11 -5.24 -14.56 -3.92
CA ARG A 11 -4.42 -15.47 -3.09
C ARG A 11 -5.26 -16.10 -1.96
N SER A 12 -4.84 -15.95 -0.72
CA SER A 12 -5.61 -16.43 0.46
C SER A 12 -6.75 -15.49 0.87
N LEU A 13 -6.83 -14.29 0.29
CA LEU A 13 -7.89 -13.31 0.54
C LEU A 13 -9.10 -13.63 -0.34
N ARG A 14 -9.88 -14.64 0.07
CA ARG A 14 -11.02 -15.11 -0.71
C ARG A 14 -12.18 -14.12 -0.73
N ASP A 15 -12.57 -13.59 0.42
CA ASP A 15 -13.51 -12.49 0.57
C ASP A 15 -13.27 -11.84 1.94
N ILE A 16 -12.41 -10.83 1.97
CA ILE A 16 -12.06 -10.13 3.20
C ILE A 16 -12.46 -8.65 3.12
N ARG A 17 -12.97 -8.14 4.22
CA ARG A 17 -13.36 -6.74 4.38
C ARG A 17 -12.77 -6.22 5.66
N VAL A 18 -11.89 -5.24 5.54
CA VAL A 18 -11.07 -4.74 6.64
C VAL A 18 -11.47 -3.31 6.97
N PRO A 19 -11.85 -3.02 8.20
CA PRO A 19 -12.03 -1.63 8.64
C PRO A 19 -10.66 -0.98 8.83
N ILE A 20 -10.48 0.23 8.31
CA ILE A 20 -9.22 0.97 8.31
C ILE A 20 -9.37 2.26 9.11
N GLY A 21 -8.43 2.53 10.03
CA GLY A 21 -8.33 3.76 10.83
C GLY A 21 -7.16 4.66 10.37
N ALA A 22 -6.75 5.59 11.21
CA ALA A 22 -5.60 6.46 10.95
C ALA A 22 -4.28 5.67 11.02
N LEU A 23 -4.07 4.91 12.10
CA LEU A 23 -2.96 3.98 12.26
C LEU A 23 -3.52 2.55 12.36
N ASN A 24 -3.03 1.66 11.50
CA ASN A 24 -3.45 0.26 11.44
C ASN A 24 -2.24 -0.65 11.60
N VAL A 25 -2.35 -1.63 12.48
CA VAL A 25 -1.29 -2.61 12.73
C VAL A 25 -1.79 -4.00 12.33
N VAL A 26 -1.26 -4.52 11.23
CA VAL A 26 -1.61 -5.83 10.69
C VAL A 26 -0.69 -6.88 11.28
N THR A 27 -1.27 -7.79 12.06
CA THR A 27 -0.55 -8.88 12.74
C THR A 27 -1.09 -10.25 12.33
N GLY A 28 -0.39 -11.31 12.70
CA GLY A 28 -0.80 -12.69 12.46
C GLY A 28 0.39 -13.61 12.22
N ALA A 29 0.19 -14.91 12.30
CA ALA A 29 1.20 -15.92 12.08
C ALA A 29 1.77 -15.87 10.65
N ASN A 30 2.91 -16.53 10.42
CA ASN A 30 3.45 -16.69 9.07
C ASN A 30 2.44 -17.42 8.17
N GLY A 31 2.25 -16.90 6.95
CA GLY A 31 1.25 -17.44 6.03
C GLY A 31 -0.20 -17.03 6.32
N SER A 32 -0.49 -16.18 7.32
CA SER A 32 -1.85 -15.72 7.63
C SER A 32 -2.47 -14.81 6.55
N GLY A 33 -1.68 -14.28 5.61
CA GLY A 33 -2.17 -13.43 4.53
C GLY A 33 -1.74 -11.96 4.62
N LYS A 34 -0.89 -11.58 5.59
CA LYS A 34 -0.37 -10.22 5.74
C LYS A 34 0.25 -9.68 4.45
N SER A 35 1.17 -10.44 3.85
CA SER A 35 1.81 -10.06 2.58
C SER A 35 0.81 -9.98 1.41
N SER A 36 -0.26 -10.80 1.43
CA SER A 36 -1.32 -10.71 0.43
C SER A 36 -2.13 -9.42 0.59
N LEU A 37 -2.42 -9.01 1.83
CA LEU A 37 -3.11 -7.73 2.11
C LEU A 37 -2.26 -6.54 1.65
N TYR A 38 -0.98 -6.55 1.98
CA TYR A 38 -0.01 -5.54 1.52
C TYR A 38 0.02 -5.43 -0.02
N ARG A 39 0.16 -6.58 -0.72
CA ARG A 39 0.19 -6.61 -2.19
C ARG A 39 -1.10 -6.13 -2.82
N ALA A 40 -2.25 -6.46 -2.23
CA ALA A 40 -3.54 -5.97 -2.71
C ALA A 40 -3.66 -4.44 -2.65
N LEU A 41 -3.14 -3.80 -1.58
CA LEU A 41 -3.02 -2.34 -1.50
C LEU A 41 -2.09 -1.79 -2.59
N ARG A 42 -0.96 -2.46 -2.85
CA ARG A 42 -0.05 -2.07 -3.93
C ARG A 42 -0.71 -2.19 -5.31
N LEU A 43 -1.45 -3.26 -5.58
CA LEU A 43 -2.21 -3.41 -6.82
C LEU A 43 -3.22 -2.28 -7.02
N LEU A 44 -3.89 -1.82 -5.95
CA LEU A 44 -4.77 -0.64 -6.03
C LEU A 44 -4.01 0.64 -6.43
N ALA A 45 -2.82 0.87 -5.87
CA ALA A 45 -1.97 2.00 -6.29
C ALA A 45 -1.50 1.86 -7.76
N ASP A 46 -1.18 0.65 -8.20
CA ASP A 46 -0.74 0.37 -9.56
C ASP A 46 -1.85 0.60 -10.61
N ILE A 47 -3.12 0.43 -10.23
CA ILE A 47 -4.27 0.79 -11.09
C ILE A 47 -4.23 2.28 -11.44
N ALA A 48 -4.01 3.14 -10.46
CA ALA A 48 -3.92 4.59 -10.67
C ALA A 48 -2.74 5.01 -11.57
N GLN A 49 -1.76 4.13 -11.73
CA GLN A 49 -0.58 4.32 -12.57
C GLN A 49 -0.68 3.58 -13.92
N GLY A 50 -1.78 2.87 -14.19
CA GLY A 50 -1.97 2.07 -15.41
C GLY A 50 -1.11 0.80 -15.47
N ARG A 51 -0.61 0.32 -14.33
CA ARG A 51 0.35 -0.81 -14.28
C ARG A 51 -0.23 -2.12 -13.76
N ILE A 52 -1.56 -2.19 -13.58
CA ILE A 52 -2.20 -3.37 -12.96
C ILE A 52 -1.87 -4.68 -13.69
N ILE A 53 -1.86 -4.68 -15.02
CA ILE A 53 -1.53 -5.86 -15.82
C ILE A 53 -0.08 -6.27 -15.61
N GLN A 54 0.85 -5.30 -15.66
CA GLN A 54 2.27 -5.54 -15.44
C GLN A 54 2.54 -6.05 -14.01
N SER A 55 1.86 -5.50 -13.02
CA SER A 55 1.99 -5.93 -11.62
C SER A 55 1.50 -7.36 -11.43
N LEU A 56 0.36 -7.74 -12.03
CA LEU A 56 -0.11 -9.12 -12.01
C LEU A 56 0.83 -10.06 -12.76
N ALA A 57 1.38 -9.63 -13.90
CA ALA A 57 2.36 -10.41 -14.67
C ALA A 57 3.63 -10.69 -13.85
N SER A 58 4.13 -9.70 -13.10
CA SER A 58 5.30 -9.87 -12.21
C SER A 58 5.05 -10.86 -11.06
N GLU A 59 3.79 -11.10 -10.69
CA GLU A 59 3.36 -12.08 -9.71
C GLU A 59 3.07 -13.48 -10.31
N GLY A 60 3.35 -13.67 -11.61
CA GLY A 60 3.12 -14.93 -12.34
C GLY A 60 1.78 -14.97 -13.09
N GLY A 61 1.17 -13.82 -13.34
CA GLY A 61 -0.10 -13.66 -14.05
C GLY A 61 -1.34 -13.82 -13.18
N LEU A 62 -2.50 -13.53 -13.76
CA LEU A 62 -3.78 -13.55 -13.02
C LEU A 62 -4.04 -14.90 -12.35
N GLN A 63 -3.81 -16.00 -13.06
CA GLN A 63 -4.06 -17.36 -12.55
C GLN A 63 -3.29 -17.66 -11.26
N SER A 64 -2.02 -17.25 -11.19
CA SER A 64 -1.15 -17.45 -10.02
C SER A 64 -1.55 -16.58 -8.82
N THR A 65 -2.29 -15.51 -9.06
CA THR A 65 -2.75 -14.58 -8.03
C THR A 65 -4.15 -14.86 -7.52
N LEU A 66 -4.89 -15.78 -8.17
CA LEU A 66 -6.24 -16.13 -7.75
C LEU A 66 -6.24 -17.03 -6.50
N TRP A 67 -7.38 -17.01 -5.82
CA TRP A 67 -7.70 -18.01 -4.80
C TRP A 67 -7.64 -19.42 -5.36
N ALA A 68 -6.76 -20.26 -4.79
CA ALA A 68 -6.50 -21.63 -5.25
C ALA A 68 -7.39 -22.69 -4.58
N GLY A 69 -8.22 -22.30 -3.61
CA GLY A 69 -9.14 -23.21 -2.92
C GLY A 69 -10.50 -23.33 -3.62
N PRO A 70 -11.42 -24.10 -3.02
CA PRO A 70 -12.77 -24.30 -3.56
C PRO A 70 -13.58 -22.99 -3.54
N GLU A 71 -14.53 -22.86 -4.46
CA GLU A 71 -15.46 -21.72 -4.48
C GLU A 71 -16.34 -21.64 -3.22
N ALA A 72 -16.70 -22.81 -2.67
CA ALA A 72 -17.45 -22.90 -1.42
C ALA A 72 -16.98 -24.10 -0.61
N PHE A 73 -16.91 -23.94 0.71
CA PHE A 73 -16.68 -25.04 1.63
C PHE A 73 -18.00 -25.66 2.03
N SER A 74 -18.12 -27.00 1.86
CA SER A 74 -19.25 -27.76 2.38
C SER A 74 -19.22 -27.79 3.92
N ARG A 75 -20.36 -28.09 4.55
CA ARG A 75 -20.42 -28.26 6.01
C ARG A 75 -19.48 -29.37 6.49
N ALA A 76 -19.34 -30.45 5.72
CA ALA A 76 -18.45 -31.58 6.02
C ALA A 76 -16.97 -31.21 5.92
N MET A 77 -16.57 -30.38 4.92
CA MET A 77 -15.21 -29.84 4.81
C MET A 77 -14.88 -28.92 6.00
N LYS A 78 -15.82 -28.06 6.40
CA LYS A 78 -15.66 -27.18 7.58
C LYS A 78 -15.53 -27.94 8.89
N ALA A 79 -16.21 -29.08 9.00
CA ALA A 79 -16.14 -29.97 10.16
C ALA A 79 -14.94 -30.94 10.13
N GLY A 80 -14.11 -30.92 9.08
CA GLY A 80 -12.98 -31.85 8.91
C GLY A 80 -13.41 -33.31 8.58
N ALA A 81 -14.70 -33.55 8.33
CA ALA A 81 -15.23 -34.86 8.00
C ALA A 81 -14.95 -35.30 6.54
N GLN A 82 -14.57 -34.37 5.69
CA GLN A 82 -14.14 -34.62 4.32
C GLN A 82 -12.91 -33.78 3.98
N PRO A 83 -11.97 -34.32 3.20
CA PRO A 83 -10.84 -33.51 2.73
C PRO A 83 -11.31 -32.36 1.84
N VAL A 84 -10.57 -31.26 1.86
CA VAL A 84 -10.79 -30.16 0.90
C VAL A 84 -10.36 -30.67 -0.47
N GLN A 85 -11.33 -30.92 -1.35
CA GLN A 85 -11.10 -31.38 -2.72
C GLN A 85 -11.46 -30.30 -3.71
N GLY A 86 -10.75 -30.27 -4.86
CA GLY A 86 -11.02 -29.33 -5.94
C GLY A 86 -12.43 -29.51 -6.49
N LEU A 87 -13.25 -28.48 -6.34
CA LEU A 87 -14.51 -28.38 -7.05
C LEU A 87 -14.25 -27.73 -8.40
N VAL A 88 -14.93 -28.22 -9.43
CA VAL A 88 -14.92 -27.54 -10.75
C VAL A 88 -15.45 -26.13 -10.54
N ARG A 89 -14.70 -25.14 -10.98
CA ARG A 89 -15.12 -23.74 -10.92
C ARG A 89 -16.37 -23.56 -11.79
N LYS A 90 -17.42 -23.02 -11.18
CA LYS A 90 -18.71 -22.77 -11.84
C LYS A 90 -18.87 -21.32 -12.23
N ASN A 91 -18.25 -20.41 -11.46
CA ASN A 91 -18.36 -18.99 -11.69
C ASN A 91 -17.19 -18.49 -12.53
N PRO A 92 -17.39 -17.42 -13.33
CA PRO A 92 -16.32 -16.75 -14.05
C PRO A 92 -15.21 -16.31 -13.08
N VAL A 93 -13.96 -16.31 -13.57
CA VAL A 93 -12.82 -15.77 -12.84
C VAL A 93 -13.09 -14.32 -12.45
N SER A 94 -12.90 -14.01 -11.18
CA SER A 94 -13.11 -12.67 -10.64
C SER A 94 -12.10 -12.42 -9.54
N LEU A 95 -11.30 -11.37 -9.73
CA LEU A 95 -10.42 -10.78 -8.73
C LEU A 95 -10.92 -9.36 -8.51
N LYS A 96 -11.37 -9.09 -7.28
CA LYS A 96 -11.94 -7.79 -6.94
C LYS A 96 -11.11 -7.10 -5.89
N LEU A 97 -10.81 -5.83 -6.16
CA LEU A 97 -10.14 -4.93 -5.23
C LEU A 97 -10.98 -3.68 -5.08
N GLY A 98 -11.07 -3.16 -3.86
CA GLY A 98 -11.78 -1.91 -3.66
C GLY A 98 -11.54 -1.34 -2.27
N PHE A 99 -11.76 -0.05 -2.15
CA PHE A 99 -11.75 0.68 -0.89
C PHE A 99 -12.83 1.76 -0.88
N SER A 100 -13.22 2.16 0.29
CA SER A 100 -14.03 3.36 0.47
C SER A 100 -13.47 4.24 1.59
N GLY A 101 -13.76 5.50 1.49
CA GLY A 101 -13.35 6.52 2.44
C GLY A 101 -14.50 7.45 2.77
N THR A 102 -14.18 8.48 3.53
CA THR A 102 -15.13 9.55 3.88
C THR A 102 -15.61 10.31 2.64
N ASP A 103 -14.75 10.43 1.63
CA ASP A 103 -14.99 11.23 0.42
C ASP A 103 -15.45 10.33 -0.73
N TYR A 104 -14.56 9.39 -1.13
CA TYR A 104 -14.73 8.56 -2.31
C TYR A 104 -14.50 7.08 -2.00
N GLY A 105 -15.18 6.25 -2.77
CA GLY A 105 -14.89 4.83 -2.86
C GLY A 105 -14.60 4.43 -4.30
N TYR A 106 -13.78 3.40 -4.46
CA TYR A 106 -13.39 2.81 -5.74
C TYR A 106 -13.40 1.30 -5.66
N ALA A 107 -13.84 0.65 -6.72
CA ALA A 107 -13.74 -0.80 -6.87
C ALA A 107 -13.50 -1.20 -8.32
N ILE A 108 -12.74 -2.27 -8.49
CA ILE A 108 -12.43 -2.90 -9.77
C ILE A 108 -12.69 -4.40 -9.70
N ASP A 109 -13.15 -4.98 -10.80
CA ASP A 109 -13.30 -6.42 -11.00
C ASP A 109 -12.54 -6.84 -12.27
N LEU A 110 -11.55 -7.71 -12.07
CA LEU A 110 -10.71 -8.28 -13.11
C LEU A 110 -11.15 -9.71 -13.42
N GLY A 111 -11.11 -10.07 -14.69
CA GLY A 111 -11.43 -11.42 -15.14
C GLY A 111 -10.59 -11.85 -16.32
N LEU A 112 -10.85 -13.05 -16.83
CA LEU A 112 -10.22 -13.52 -18.08
C LEU A 112 -11.00 -13.00 -19.31
N PRO A 113 -10.32 -12.83 -20.44
CA PRO A 113 -10.99 -12.56 -21.72
C PRO A 113 -11.97 -13.69 -22.09
N LEU A 114 -12.89 -13.38 -22.98
CA LEU A 114 -13.67 -14.44 -23.61
C LEU A 114 -12.74 -15.34 -24.41
N PRO A 115 -12.98 -16.67 -24.40
CA PRO A 115 -12.14 -17.58 -25.16
C PRO A 115 -12.12 -17.21 -26.65
N ASP A 116 -10.93 -16.91 -27.16
CA ASP A 116 -10.67 -16.65 -28.57
C ASP A 116 -9.57 -17.61 -29.03
N SER A 117 -9.87 -18.45 -30.02
CA SER A 117 -8.94 -19.42 -30.57
C SER A 117 -7.76 -18.81 -31.33
N LEU A 118 -7.85 -17.54 -31.69
CA LEU A 118 -6.81 -16.81 -32.43
C LEU A 118 -5.82 -16.09 -31.49
N SER A 119 -6.24 -15.80 -30.26
CA SER A 119 -5.41 -15.07 -29.30
C SER A 119 -4.57 -16.00 -28.42
N LYS A 120 -3.29 -15.71 -28.31
CA LYS A 120 -2.37 -16.33 -27.33
C LYS A 120 -2.44 -15.68 -25.96
N PHE A 121 -3.17 -14.57 -25.80
CA PHE A 121 -3.30 -13.80 -24.55
C PHE A 121 -4.56 -14.16 -23.74
N SER A 122 -5.05 -15.39 -23.89
CA SER A 122 -6.26 -15.87 -23.17
C SER A 122 -6.13 -15.91 -21.65
N SER A 123 -4.92 -15.77 -21.12
CA SER A 123 -4.62 -15.72 -19.68
C SER A 123 -4.38 -14.31 -19.14
N ASP A 124 -4.32 -13.30 -20.01
CA ASP A 124 -4.13 -11.92 -19.57
C ASP A 124 -5.41 -11.39 -18.92
N PRO A 125 -5.30 -10.64 -17.82
CA PRO A 125 -6.45 -10.09 -17.16
C PRO A 125 -7.10 -8.96 -17.97
N GLU A 126 -8.43 -8.94 -17.96
CA GLU A 126 -9.23 -7.83 -18.45
C GLU A 126 -9.97 -7.14 -17.31
N ILE A 127 -10.09 -5.84 -17.38
CA ILE A 127 -10.94 -5.07 -16.48
C ILE A 127 -12.40 -5.23 -16.95
N LYS A 128 -13.21 -5.91 -16.15
CA LYS A 128 -14.61 -6.16 -16.46
C LYS A 128 -15.50 -5.02 -16.00
N VAL A 129 -15.27 -4.55 -14.78
CA VAL A 129 -16.04 -3.44 -14.18
C VAL A 129 -15.11 -2.59 -13.32
N GLU A 130 -15.35 -1.28 -13.38
CA GLU A 130 -14.84 -0.32 -12.39
C GLU A 130 -15.98 0.59 -11.95
N SER A 131 -15.95 1.03 -10.71
CA SER A 131 -16.93 2.00 -10.20
C SER A 131 -16.24 2.96 -9.24
N LEU A 132 -16.64 4.22 -9.34
CA LEU A 132 -16.25 5.29 -8.44
C LEU A 132 -17.53 5.94 -7.88
N TRP A 133 -17.54 6.19 -6.56
CA TRP A 133 -18.71 6.75 -5.88
C TRP A 133 -18.29 7.70 -4.75
N THR A 134 -19.22 8.51 -4.28
CA THR A 134 -19.03 9.37 -3.10
C THR A 134 -19.46 8.66 -1.83
N GLY A 135 -18.65 8.84 -0.75
CA GLY A 135 -18.93 8.28 0.57
C GLY A 135 -18.58 6.79 0.72
N GLU A 136 -19.03 6.21 1.80
CA GLU A 136 -18.54 4.92 2.27
C GLU A 136 -19.16 3.69 1.59
N ARG A 137 -20.34 3.79 0.98
CA ARG A 137 -21.05 2.65 0.38
C ARG A 137 -21.44 2.94 -1.06
N LEU A 138 -21.19 1.98 -1.93
CA LEU A 138 -21.65 2.06 -3.31
C LEU A 138 -23.17 1.92 -3.39
N GLY A 139 -23.80 2.88 -4.04
CA GLY A 139 -25.22 2.87 -4.38
C GLY A 139 -25.48 3.50 -5.75
N ARG A 140 -26.66 3.28 -6.30
CA ARG A 140 -27.02 3.87 -7.61
C ARG A 140 -27.04 5.39 -7.60
N ALA A 141 -27.39 5.99 -6.47
CA ALA A 141 -27.53 7.44 -6.33
C ALA A 141 -26.18 8.15 -6.25
N ASN A 142 -25.15 7.54 -5.65
CA ASN A 142 -23.86 8.16 -5.36
C ASN A 142 -22.71 7.68 -6.25
N ALA A 143 -22.93 6.70 -7.14
CA ALA A 143 -21.98 6.35 -8.19
C ALA A 143 -21.93 7.49 -9.22
N PHE A 144 -20.71 7.95 -9.57
CA PHE A 144 -20.54 9.03 -10.54
C PHE A 144 -19.63 8.67 -11.72
N ALA A 145 -18.84 7.58 -11.63
CA ALA A 145 -18.14 7.01 -12.78
C ALA A 145 -18.28 5.49 -12.75
N ILE A 146 -18.66 4.91 -13.86
CA ILE A 146 -18.86 3.47 -14.02
C ILE A 146 -18.26 3.04 -15.35
N ARG A 147 -17.47 1.98 -15.29
CA ARG A 147 -17.02 1.23 -16.45
C ARG A 147 -17.69 -0.13 -16.48
N ASN A 148 -18.17 -0.53 -17.66
CA ASN A 148 -18.61 -1.89 -17.92
C ASN A 148 -18.05 -2.32 -19.28
N GLY A 149 -17.10 -3.28 -19.26
CA GLY A 149 -16.32 -3.64 -20.45
C GLY A 149 -15.61 -2.42 -21.08
N PRO A 150 -15.81 -2.14 -22.38
CA PRO A 150 -15.18 -1.02 -23.06
C PRO A 150 -15.88 0.33 -22.84
N SER A 151 -17.07 0.33 -22.23
CA SER A 151 -17.92 1.52 -22.07
C SER A 151 -17.67 2.17 -20.73
N VAL A 152 -17.37 3.48 -20.73
CA VAL A 152 -17.25 4.31 -19.54
C VAL A 152 -18.26 5.43 -19.55
N ARG A 153 -19.01 5.58 -18.46
CA ARG A 153 -19.96 6.66 -18.24
C ARG A 153 -19.59 7.43 -16.98
N ILE A 154 -19.69 8.74 -17.06
CA ILE A 154 -19.41 9.66 -15.94
C ILE A 154 -20.63 10.56 -15.77
N ARG A 155 -20.97 10.93 -14.55
CA ARG A 155 -22.00 11.93 -14.28
C ARG A 155 -21.45 13.34 -14.51
N ASN A 156 -22.24 14.17 -15.18
CA ASN A 156 -21.97 15.59 -15.26
C ASN A 156 -22.43 16.32 -13.97
N ASP A 157 -22.16 17.62 -13.90
CA ASP A 157 -22.54 18.48 -12.76
C ASP A 157 -24.05 18.51 -12.49
N ASN A 158 -24.88 18.22 -13.50
CA ASN A 158 -26.34 18.11 -13.35
C ASN A 158 -26.78 16.72 -12.84
N GLY A 159 -25.87 15.80 -12.61
CA GLY A 159 -26.15 14.43 -12.16
C GLY A 159 -26.59 13.48 -13.27
N GLU A 160 -26.52 13.88 -14.55
CA GLU A 160 -26.89 13.05 -15.70
C GLU A 160 -25.69 12.21 -16.15
N TRP A 161 -25.98 10.97 -16.58
CA TRP A 161 -24.95 10.08 -17.12
C TRP A 161 -24.56 10.46 -18.54
N ARG A 162 -23.28 10.75 -18.74
CA ARG A 162 -22.67 11.00 -20.06
C ARG A 162 -21.72 9.86 -20.42
N GLN A 163 -21.73 9.46 -21.69
CA GLN A 163 -20.76 8.53 -22.23
C GLN A 163 -19.42 9.23 -22.39
N ALA A 164 -18.42 8.80 -21.61
CA ALA A 164 -17.05 9.34 -21.68
C ALA A 164 -16.20 8.56 -22.71
N TYR A 165 -16.31 7.21 -22.69
CA TYR A 165 -15.62 6.33 -23.65
C TYR A 165 -16.55 5.19 -24.09
N GLN A 166 -16.40 4.75 -25.36
CA GLN A 166 -17.11 3.59 -25.90
C GLN A 166 -16.19 2.41 -26.21
N HIS A 167 -14.90 2.67 -26.38
CA HIS A 167 -13.90 1.68 -26.83
C HIS A 167 -12.62 1.75 -25.96
N LEU A 168 -12.78 1.87 -24.65
CA LEU A 168 -11.62 1.77 -23.75
C LEU A 168 -11.07 0.34 -23.80
N ALA A 169 -9.77 0.19 -24.01
CA ALA A 169 -9.13 -1.12 -24.06
C ALA A 169 -9.36 -1.89 -22.76
N SER A 170 -9.49 -3.22 -22.86
CA SER A 170 -9.81 -4.08 -21.72
C SER A 170 -8.74 -4.07 -20.62
N VAL A 171 -7.52 -3.68 -20.96
CA VAL A 171 -6.35 -3.60 -20.06
C VAL A 171 -6.16 -2.22 -19.41
N ASP A 172 -6.80 -1.19 -19.94
CA ASP A 172 -6.64 0.18 -19.48
C ASP A 172 -7.71 0.55 -18.44
N SER A 173 -7.32 1.13 -17.33
CA SER A 173 -8.28 1.59 -16.31
C SER A 173 -8.91 2.94 -16.69
N MET A 174 -10.18 3.13 -16.32
CA MET A 174 -10.81 4.45 -16.41
C MET A 174 -10.07 5.50 -15.55
N MET A 175 -9.37 5.08 -14.49
CA MET A 175 -8.56 5.96 -13.64
C MET A 175 -7.45 6.67 -14.42
N THR A 176 -6.92 6.06 -15.48
CA THR A 176 -5.83 6.63 -16.28
C THR A 176 -6.31 7.37 -17.54
N HIS A 177 -7.45 6.98 -18.10
CA HIS A 177 -7.93 7.48 -19.39
C HIS A 177 -9.07 8.50 -19.27
N CYS A 178 -9.81 8.49 -18.15
CA CYS A 178 -10.96 9.37 -17.96
C CYS A 178 -10.71 10.48 -16.92
N SER A 179 -9.48 10.64 -16.47
CA SER A 179 -9.08 11.68 -15.51
C SER A 179 -8.88 13.02 -16.21
N ASP A 180 -9.97 13.71 -16.48
CA ASP A 180 -10.00 15.01 -17.16
C ASP A 180 -10.34 16.13 -16.15
N PRO A 181 -9.62 17.27 -16.15
CA PRO A 181 -9.91 18.39 -15.23
C PRO A 181 -11.28 19.04 -15.40
N ARG A 182 -11.93 18.84 -16.56
CA ARG A 182 -13.27 19.42 -16.86
C ARG A 182 -14.39 18.45 -16.57
N ASP A 183 -14.21 17.19 -16.99
CA ASP A 183 -15.28 16.20 -17.04
C ASP A 183 -15.09 15.01 -16.10
N GLY A 184 -14.00 14.97 -15.35
CA GLY A 184 -13.64 13.85 -14.47
C GLY A 184 -12.72 14.28 -13.34
N ILE A 185 -12.99 15.44 -12.73
CA ILE A 185 -12.14 16.02 -11.67
C ILE A 185 -12.01 15.07 -10.47
N GLU A 186 -13.08 14.37 -10.10
CA GLU A 186 -13.07 13.42 -8.99
C GLU A 186 -12.20 12.19 -9.31
N LEU A 187 -12.22 11.71 -10.56
CA LEU A 187 -11.33 10.67 -11.04
C LEU A 187 -9.87 11.13 -10.96
N LEU A 188 -9.59 12.35 -11.42
CA LEU A 188 -8.25 12.95 -11.35
C LEU A 188 -7.78 13.07 -9.91
N MET A 189 -8.59 13.63 -9.02
CA MET A 189 -8.25 13.81 -7.60
C MET A 189 -7.99 12.48 -6.91
N LEU A 190 -8.83 11.47 -7.15
CA LEU A 190 -8.63 10.15 -6.56
C LEU A 190 -7.39 9.46 -7.13
N ARG A 191 -7.17 9.55 -8.44
CA ARG A 191 -5.99 9.02 -9.11
C ARG A 191 -4.71 9.62 -8.51
N GLU A 192 -4.61 10.94 -8.39
CA GLU A 192 -3.42 11.58 -7.82
C GLU A 192 -3.22 11.18 -6.35
N ARG A 193 -4.30 11.07 -5.57
CA ARG A 193 -4.23 10.57 -4.19
C ARG A 193 -3.72 9.13 -4.12
N MET A 194 -4.16 8.23 -5.03
CA MET A 194 -3.67 6.84 -5.07
C MET A 194 -2.23 6.74 -5.57
N ARG A 195 -1.80 7.60 -6.48
CA ARG A 195 -0.42 7.69 -6.96
C ARG A 195 0.54 8.17 -5.88
N ASP A 196 0.03 8.96 -4.95
CA ASP A 196 0.79 9.46 -3.81
C ASP A 196 1.00 8.43 -2.70
N TRP A 197 0.35 7.25 -2.75
CA TRP A 197 0.57 6.19 -1.77
C TRP A 197 2.02 5.73 -1.80
N ARG A 198 2.61 5.54 -0.60
CA ARG A 198 4.01 5.11 -0.45
C ARG A 198 4.09 3.76 0.24
N PHE A 199 4.99 2.93 -0.28
CA PHE A 199 5.22 1.56 0.16
C PHE A 199 6.69 1.38 0.50
N TYR A 200 6.99 1.14 1.75
CA TYR A 200 8.35 0.90 2.23
C TYR A 200 8.46 -0.56 2.71
N ASP A 201 8.85 -1.45 1.80
CA ASP A 201 9.05 -2.88 2.05
C ASP A 201 10.51 -3.32 1.81
N HIS A 202 11.22 -2.62 0.95
CA HIS A 202 12.56 -2.97 0.53
C HIS A 202 13.55 -1.82 0.71
N LEU A 203 13.55 -1.21 1.91
CA LEU A 203 14.62 -0.27 2.26
C LEU A 203 15.93 -1.06 2.39
N ARG A 204 16.77 -0.97 1.38
CA ARG A 204 18.05 -1.70 1.31
C ARG A 204 19.07 -1.06 2.22
N THR A 205 19.73 -1.91 3.01
CA THR A 205 20.82 -1.51 3.91
C THR A 205 22.07 -2.36 3.73
N ASP A 206 22.04 -3.32 2.81
CA ASP A 206 23.21 -4.14 2.47
C ASP A 206 24.38 -3.27 1.94
N ARG A 207 25.55 -3.88 1.82
CA ARG A 207 26.77 -3.18 1.42
C ARG A 207 26.66 -2.44 0.07
N GLU A 208 25.80 -2.93 -0.83
CA GLU A 208 25.56 -2.36 -2.16
C GLU A 208 24.35 -1.43 -2.20
N ALA A 209 23.73 -1.13 -1.03
CA ALA A 209 22.57 -0.28 -0.96
C ALA A 209 22.86 1.12 -1.53
N PRO A 210 21.97 1.69 -2.35
CA PRO A 210 22.16 3.04 -2.90
C PRO A 210 22.33 4.12 -1.84
N SER A 211 21.63 3.99 -0.71
CA SER A 211 21.71 4.91 0.43
C SER A 211 23.09 5.00 1.09
N ARG A 212 23.99 4.05 0.81
CA ARG A 212 25.38 4.07 1.32
C ARG A 212 26.35 4.85 0.46
N ARG A 213 25.92 5.32 -0.71
CA ARG A 213 26.77 5.99 -1.70
C ARG A 213 26.40 7.46 -1.81
N PRO A 214 27.34 8.32 -2.25
CA PRO A 214 27.01 9.68 -2.63
C PRO A 214 25.89 9.70 -3.66
N GLN A 215 24.94 10.61 -3.51
CA GLN A 215 23.72 10.70 -4.32
C GLN A 215 23.65 12.06 -4.99
N ILE A 216 23.00 12.15 -6.15
CA ILE A 216 22.76 13.45 -6.78
C ILE A 216 21.87 14.31 -5.85
N GLY A 217 22.30 15.52 -5.55
CA GLY A 217 21.57 16.48 -4.73
C GLY A 217 20.34 17.00 -5.47
N THR A 218 19.22 16.29 -5.29
CA THR A 218 17.92 16.64 -5.89
C THR A 218 16.91 16.91 -4.79
N TYR A 219 16.09 17.94 -4.98
CA TYR A 219 15.01 18.25 -4.06
C TYR A 219 14.03 17.07 -3.93
N THR A 220 13.98 16.47 -2.72
CA THR A 220 13.31 15.19 -2.46
C THR A 220 12.32 15.35 -1.30
N PRO A 221 11.10 15.84 -1.55
CA PRO A 221 10.10 16.05 -0.48
C PRO A 221 9.48 14.77 0.05
N VAL A 222 9.67 13.63 -0.63
CA VAL A 222 9.23 12.29 -0.24
C VAL A 222 10.31 11.29 -0.58
N LEU A 223 10.75 10.48 0.39
CA LEU A 223 11.78 9.46 0.18
C LEU A 223 11.34 8.43 -0.88
N ALA A 224 12.24 8.05 -1.77
CA ALA A 224 12.02 6.95 -2.72
C ALA A 224 11.76 5.62 -1.97
N SER A 225 10.97 4.73 -2.58
CA SER A 225 10.56 3.47 -1.95
C SER A 225 11.72 2.53 -1.61
N ASP A 226 12.86 2.66 -2.31
CA ASP A 226 14.08 1.90 -2.08
C ASP A 226 15.12 2.66 -1.20
N GLY A 227 14.82 3.91 -0.82
CA GLY A 227 15.70 4.75 -0.03
C GLY A 227 16.93 5.28 -0.76
N SER A 228 16.94 5.24 -2.10
CA SER A 228 18.10 5.61 -2.92
C SER A 228 18.49 7.08 -2.85
N ASP A 229 17.60 7.93 -2.34
CA ASP A 229 17.75 9.38 -2.25
C ASP A 229 17.80 9.90 -0.79
N LEU A 230 18.28 9.08 0.15
CA LEU A 230 18.29 9.37 1.58
C LEU A 230 18.94 10.73 1.92
N ALA A 231 20.15 10.99 1.42
CA ALA A 231 20.86 12.24 1.73
C ALA A 231 20.08 13.47 1.22
N ALA A 232 19.50 13.37 0.03
CA ALA A 232 18.68 14.44 -0.55
C ALA A 232 17.37 14.62 0.22
N ALA A 233 16.73 13.55 0.68
CA ALA A 233 15.54 13.61 1.53
C ALA A 233 15.84 14.27 2.88
N VAL A 234 16.94 13.90 3.56
CA VAL A 234 17.38 14.49 4.81
C VAL A 234 17.64 16.01 4.62
N GLN A 235 18.36 16.39 3.57
CA GLN A 235 18.60 17.81 3.30
C GLN A 235 17.29 18.56 3.01
N THR A 236 16.37 17.94 2.29
CA THR A 236 15.05 18.55 2.01
C THR A 236 14.22 18.73 3.29
N ILE A 237 14.26 17.76 4.21
CA ILE A 237 13.61 17.90 5.53
C ILE A 237 14.22 19.09 6.30
N ARG A 238 15.54 19.25 6.28
CA ARG A 238 16.22 20.37 6.95
C ARG A 238 15.83 21.73 6.39
N GLU A 239 15.60 21.84 5.09
CA GLU A 239 15.32 23.13 4.43
C GLU A 239 13.85 23.54 4.49
N ILE A 240 12.92 22.59 4.37
CA ILE A 240 11.48 22.88 4.24
C ILE A 240 10.57 22.05 5.13
N GLY A 241 11.13 21.06 5.83
CA GLY A 241 10.41 20.21 6.76
C GLY A 241 10.60 20.65 8.20
N ASP A 242 10.42 19.72 9.13
CA ASP A 242 10.66 19.91 10.55
C ASP A 242 12.03 19.33 10.94
N ALA A 243 13.06 20.19 10.85
CA ALA A 243 14.42 19.80 11.20
C ALA A 243 14.58 19.48 12.70
N GLU A 244 13.84 20.19 13.56
CA GLU A 244 13.89 19.96 15.01
C GLU A 244 13.27 18.60 15.37
N GLU A 245 12.14 18.25 14.75
CA GLU A 245 11.52 16.93 14.92
C GLU A 245 12.45 15.80 14.44
N MET A 246 13.17 16.00 13.33
CA MET A 246 14.14 15.03 12.82
C MET A 246 15.33 14.86 13.78
N ASP A 247 15.91 15.94 14.26
CA ASP A 247 17.02 15.91 15.19
C ASP A 247 16.60 15.27 16.54
N ALA A 248 15.39 15.56 17.01
CA ALA A 248 14.82 14.91 18.20
C ALA A 248 14.63 13.40 18.02
N ALA A 249 14.11 12.95 16.85
CA ALA A 249 13.93 11.54 16.55
C ALA A 249 15.27 10.79 16.47
N ILE A 250 16.32 11.42 15.96
CA ILE A 250 17.66 10.85 15.91
C ILE A 250 18.28 10.79 17.32
N ALA A 251 18.16 11.84 18.10
CA ALA A 251 18.68 11.90 19.48
C ALA A 251 17.97 10.90 20.40
N ASP A 252 16.69 10.66 20.20
CA ASP A 252 15.90 9.66 20.94
C ASP A 252 16.37 8.23 20.67
N ALA A 253 16.75 7.91 19.44
CA ALA A 253 17.25 6.59 19.05
C ALA A 253 18.74 6.42 19.33
N PHE A 254 19.52 7.49 19.19
CA PHE A 254 20.98 7.49 19.30
C PHE A 254 21.43 8.67 20.18
N PRO A 255 21.41 8.55 21.49
CA PRO A 255 21.72 9.64 22.41
C PRO A 255 23.07 10.33 22.12
N GLY A 256 23.05 11.64 21.92
CA GLY A 256 24.22 12.46 21.58
C GLY A 256 24.68 12.35 20.13
N ALA A 257 23.91 11.72 19.26
CA ALA A 257 24.18 11.71 17.81
C ALA A 257 23.39 12.78 17.08
N HIS A 258 23.94 13.23 15.95
CA HIS A 258 23.25 14.04 14.96
C HIS A 258 23.73 13.67 13.54
N ILE A 259 22.98 14.07 12.52
CA ILE A 259 23.35 13.83 11.13
C ILE A 259 23.52 15.14 10.39
N GLU A 260 24.41 15.14 9.41
CA GLU A 260 24.61 16.25 8.47
C GLU A 260 24.64 15.72 7.04
N VAL A 261 24.40 16.60 6.08
CA VAL A 261 24.59 16.30 4.65
C VAL A 261 25.69 17.20 4.13
N THR A 262 26.75 16.56 3.64
CA THR A 262 27.82 17.24 2.93
C THR A 262 27.54 17.27 1.44
N SER A 263 27.99 18.33 0.75
CA SER A 263 27.81 18.51 -0.68
C SER A 263 29.15 18.72 -1.38
N SER A 264 29.41 17.93 -2.43
CA SER A 264 30.57 18.09 -3.30
C SER A 264 30.19 17.80 -4.74
N ASP A 265 30.46 18.73 -5.64
CA ASP A 265 30.21 18.61 -7.09
C ASP A 265 28.77 18.19 -7.45
N GLY A 266 27.78 18.65 -6.65
CA GLY A 266 26.37 18.33 -6.84
C GLY A 266 25.94 16.97 -6.28
N TYR A 267 26.85 16.25 -5.62
CA TYR A 267 26.54 15.03 -4.89
C TYR A 267 26.37 15.31 -3.40
N PHE A 268 25.40 14.64 -2.80
CA PHE A 268 25.14 14.67 -1.37
C PHE A 268 25.59 13.38 -0.73
N GLU A 269 26.22 13.49 0.44
CA GLU A 269 26.62 12.37 1.28
C GLU A 269 26.11 12.60 2.71
N LEU A 270 25.55 11.54 3.32
CA LEU A 270 25.08 11.57 4.69
C LEU A 270 26.21 11.21 5.63
N GLU A 271 26.42 12.05 6.63
CA GLU A 271 27.35 11.85 7.72
C GLU A 271 26.63 11.80 9.07
N MET A 272 27.07 10.91 9.95
CA MET A 272 26.54 10.80 11.31
C MET A 272 27.65 11.06 12.32
N TYR A 273 27.42 12.04 13.17
CA TYR A 273 28.27 12.36 14.32
C TYR A 273 27.76 11.61 15.53
N GLN A 274 28.66 10.93 16.25
CA GLN A 274 28.35 10.17 17.45
C GLN A 274 29.27 10.55 18.60
N HIS A 275 28.72 10.54 19.81
CA HIS A 275 29.51 10.82 21.01
C HIS A 275 30.70 9.88 21.13
N GLY A 276 31.86 10.43 21.38
CA GLY A 276 33.12 9.68 21.55
C GLY A 276 33.88 9.39 20.27
N LEU A 277 33.37 9.72 19.10
CA LEU A 277 34.10 9.64 17.83
C LEU A 277 34.73 10.99 17.48
N LEU A 278 35.96 10.94 16.92
CA LEU A 278 36.73 12.12 16.54
C LEU A 278 36.38 12.62 15.11
N ARG A 279 35.68 11.83 14.34
CA ARG A 279 35.18 12.20 13.02
C ARG A 279 33.78 11.62 12.80
N PRO A 280 33.00 12.20 11.88
CA PRO A 280 31.75 11.58 11.48
C PRO A 280 31.96 10.24 10.79
N LEU A 281 30.91 9.42 10.79
CA LEU A 281 30.80 8.20 10.00
C LEU A 281 29.98 8.51 8.74
N SER A 282 30.50 8.15 7.58
CA SER A 282 29.72 8.21 6.34
C SER A 282 28.62 7.14 6.32
N ALA A 283 27.62 7.31 5.48
CA ALA A 283 26.55 6.33 5.29
C ALA A 283 27.08 4.92 4.97
N ALA A 284 28.25 4.83 4.31
CA ALA A 284 28.91 3.56 4.01
C ALA A 284 29.40 2.80 5.26
N GLU A 285 29.74 3.52 6.34
CA GLU A 285 30.28 2.98 7.59
C GLU A 285 29.19 2.64 8.62
N LEU A 286 27.95 3.10 8.42
CA LEU A 286 26.86 2.86 9.35
C LEU A 286 26.45 1.38 9.38
N SER A 287 26.02 0.90 10.54
CA SER A 287 25.39 -0.42 10.63
C SER A 287 24.08 -0.48 9.85
N ASP A 288 23.66 -1.69 9.46
CA ASP A 288 22.39 -1.88 8.75
C ASP A 288 21.20 -1.35 9.54
N GLY A 289 21.18 -1.59 10.85
CA GLY A 289 20.11 -1.10 11.74
C GLY A 289 20.10 0.43 11.85
N THR A 290 21.27 1.07 11.99
CA THR A 290 21.38 2.53 12.02
C THR A 290 20.89 3.14 10.71
N LEU A 291 21.38 2.64 9.59
CA LEU A 291 20.97 3.13 8.27
C LEU A 291 19.47 2.94 8.02
N ARG A 292 18.93 1.78 8.41
CA ARG A 292 17.49 1.51 8.31
C ARG A 292 16.65 2.47 9.15
N TYR A 293 17.09 2.76 10.37
CA TYR A 293 16.41 3.73 11.21
C TYR A 293 16.39 5.13 10.57
N LEU A 294 17.51 5.59 10.01
CA LEU A 294 17.60 6.88 9.31
C LEU A 294 16.71 6.93 8.05
N LEU A 295 16.63 5.83 7.30
CA LEU A 295 15.69 5.70 6.18
C LEU A 295 14.23 5.82 6.63
N LEU A 296 13.87 5.21 7.76
CA LEU A 296 12.53 5.33 8.33
C LEU A 296 12.25 6.74 8.85
N VAL A 297 13.23 7.42 9.48
CA VAL A 297 13.12 8.83 9.87
C VAL A 297 12.82 9.69 8.63
N ALA A 298 13.60 9.56 7.57
CA ALA A 298 13.39 10.33 6.34
C ALA A 298 12.04 10.04 5.66
N ALA A 299 11.56 8.78 5.69
CA ALA A 299 10.26 8.42 5.16
C ALA A 299 9.11 9.03 5.97
N LEU A 300 9.18 8.90 7.31
CA LEU A 300 8.12 9.30 8.24
C LEU A 300 8.02 10.82 8.44
N LEU A 301 9.13 11.53 8.32
CA LEU A 301 9.22 12.99 8.45
C LEU A 301 9.23 13.72 7.10
N SER A 302 8.86 13.04 6.01
CA SER A 302 8.74 13.67 4.69
C SER A 302 7.95 14.99 4.75
N PRO A 303 8.48 16.09 4.17
CA PRO A 303 7.79 17.39 4.17
C PRO A 303 6.44 17.40 3.44
N ARG A 304 6.25 16.45 2.50
CA ARG A 304 4.96 16.19 1.83
C ARG A 304 4.49 14.80 2.22
N PRO A 305 3.83 14.65 3.39
CA PRO A 305 3.36 13.35 3.85
C PRO A 305 2.35 12.77 2.85
N PRO A 306 2.51 11.48 2.42
CA PRO A 306 1.60 10.86 1.49
C PRO A 306 0.22 10.63 2.12
N ALA A 307 -0.83 10.54 1.30
CA ALA A 307 -2.18 10.27 1.79
C ALA A 307 -2.29 8.90 2.49
N LEU A 308 -1.49 7.93 2.08
CA LEU A 308 -1.38 6.60 2.69
C LEU A 308 0.08 6.14 2.66
N MET A 309 0.60 5.70 3.80
CA MET A 309 1.92 5.09 3.92
C MET A 309 1.79 3.66 4.42
N ILE A 310 2.44 2.74 3.74
CA ILE A 310 2.46 1.33 4.12
C ILE A 310 3.89 0.93 4.46
N LEU A 311 4.09 0.48 5.70
CA LEU A 311 5.36 -0.03 6.19
C LEU A 311 5.26 -1.55 6.34
N ASN A 312 6.13 -2.29 5.66
CA ASN A 312 6.18 -3.73 5.79
C ASN A 312 7.42 -4.14 6.58
N GLU A 313 7.20 -4.71 7.77
CA GLU A 313 8.24 -5.18 8.68
C GLU A 313 9.34 -4.11 8.93
N PRO A 314 8.95 -2.89 9.37
CA PRO A 314 9.93 -1.81 9.58
C PRO A 314 10.96 -2.15 10.65
N GLU A 315 10.61 -3.05 11.58
CA GLU A 315 11.48 -3.54 12.65
C GLU A 315 12.64 -4.43 12.16
N THR A 316 12.59 -4.90 10.92
CA THR A 316 13.64 -5.80 10.39
C THR A 316 15.00 -5.14 10.47
N SER A 317 16.01 -5.88 10.98
CA SER A 317 17.40 -5.42 11.21
C SER A 317 17.56 -4.34 12.28
N LEU A 318 16.50 -3.91 12.98
CA LEU A 318 16.62 -2.97 14.08
C LEU A 318 16.94 -3.69 15.40
N HIS A 319 17.79 -3.07 16.23
CA HIS A 319 17.96 -3.50 17.60
C HIS A 319 16.67 -3.27 18.40
N PRO A 320 16.30 -4.13 19.36
CA PRO A 320 15.10 -3.95 20.18
C PRO A 320 14.96 -2.56 20.83
N ASP A 321 16.06 -1.94 21.24
CA ASP A 321 16.08 -0.62 21.86
C ASP A 321 15.64 0.51 20.91
N LEU A 322 15.67 0.27 19.60
CA LEU A 322 15.19 1.22 18.59
C LEU A 322 13.68 1.12 18.34
N LEU A 323 13.01 0.09 18.85
CA LEU A 323 11.57 -0.10 18.61
C LEU A 323 10.70 0.93 19.35
N PRO A 324 10.95 1.30 20.61
CA PRO A 324 10.20 2.38 21.24
C PRO A 324 10.36 3.74 20.56
N PRO A 325 11.59 4.23 20.23
CA PRO A 325 11.76 5.44 19.41
C PRO A 325 11.01 5.37 18.07
N LEU A 326 11.08 4.21 17.38
CA LEU A 326 10.35 4.01 16.13
C LEU A 326 8.83 4.10 16.33
N ALA A 327 8.29 3.55 17.42
CA ALA A 327 6.87 3.61 17.73
C ALA A 327 6.40 5.06 17.92
N ARG A 328 7.17 5.89 18.65
CA ARG A 328 6.89 7.33 18.82
C ARG A 328 6.87 8.06 17.48
N LEU A 329 7.87 7.79 16.64
CA LEU A 329 7.98 8.39 15.32
C LEU A 329 6.80 8.00 14.41
N ILE A 330 6.40 6.73 14.40
CA ILE A 330 5.23 6.25 13.65
C ILE A 330 3.94 6.88 14.18
N ALA A 331 3.76 6.95 15.49
CA ALA A 331 2.59 7.58 16.12
C ALA A 331 2.48 9.06 15.74
N GLN A 332 3.60 9.77 15.68
CA GLN A 332 3.67 11.16 15.23
C GLN A 332 3.30 11.28 13.74
N ALA A 333 3.91 10.48 12.88
CA ALA A 333 3.65 10.49 11.44
C ALA A 333 2.19 10.12 11.11
N SER A 334 1.54 9.28 11.93
CA SER A 334 0.13 8.87 11.74
C SER A 334 -0.88 10.02 11.88
N LYS A 335 -0.47 11.14 12.47
CA LYS A 335 -1.28 12.37 12.55
C LYS A 335 -1.36 13.11 11.20
N ARG A 336 -0.40 12.87 10.31
CA ARG A 336 -0.25 13.55 9.01
C ARG A 336 -0.53 12.64 7.81
N SER A 337 -0.30 11.32 7.97
CA SER A 337 -0.54 10.29 6.95
C SER A 337 -1.38 9.18 7.52
N GLN A 338 -2.29 8.62 6.74
CA GLN A 338 -2.90 7.35 7.10
C GLN A 338 -1.85 6.24 6.97
N MET A 339 -1.76 5.35 7.95
CA MET A 339 -0.70 4.35 7.99
C MET A 339 -1.24 2.93 8.11
N VAL A 340 -0.60 2.01 7.37
CA VAL A 340 -0.78 0.56 7.52
C VAL A 340 0.58 -0.06 7.79
N LEU A 341 0.74 -0.60 8.97
CA LEU A 341 1.96 -1.28 9.42
C LEU A 341 1.73 -2.78 9.40
N VAL A 342 2.57 -3.52 8.71
CA VAL A 342 2.63 -4.99 8.81
C VAL A 342 3.81 -5.34 9.70
N SER A 343 3.57 -5.99 10.83
CA SER A 343 4.62 -6.30 11.80
C SER A 343 4.48 -7.69 12.41
N HIS A 344 5.61 -8.29 12.77
CA HIS A 344 5.72 -9.51 13.55
C HIS A 344 6.23 -9.24 14.97
N ALA A 345 6.81 -8.06 15.24
CA ALA A 345 7.45 -7.73 16.50
C ALA A 345 6.40 -7.31 17.54
N LEU A 346 6.09 -8.18 18.48
CA LEU A 346 5.16 -7.88 19.57
C LEU A 346 5.60 -6.67 20.40
N THR A 347 6.89 -6.44 20.53
CA THR A 347 7.46 -5.27 21.21
C THR A 347 7.13 -3.97 20.50
N LEU A 348 7.23 -3.92 19.16
CA LEU A 348 6.84 -2.75 18.38
C LEU A 348 5.32 -2.52 18.47
N VAL A 349 4.52 -3.59 18.36
CA VAL A 349 3.06 -3.52 18.48
C VAL A 349 2.65 -2.96 19.84
N ALA A 350 3.23 -3.48 20.92
CA ALA A 350 2.94 -3.00 22.27
C ALA A 350 3.38 -1.55 22.50
N ALA A 351 4.53 -1.15 21.93
CA ALA A 351 5.00 0.23 22.01
C ALA A 351 4.06 1.17 21.24
N LEU A 352 3.56 0.77 20.07
CA LEU A 352 2.60 1.57 19.29
C LEU A 352 1.26 1.74 20.03
N ASP A 353 0.76 0.70 20.68
CA ASP A 353 -0.48 0.76 21.45
C ASP A 353 -0.37 1.69 22.67
N ALA A 354 0.84 1.89 23.19
CA ALA A 354 1.10 2.84 24.26
C ALA A 354 1.17 4.31 23.78
N GLU A 355 1.58 4.53 22.52
CA GLU A 355 1.84 5.87 21.97
C GLU A 355 0.65 6.45 21.17
N ALA A 356 -0.21 5.61 20.59
CA ALA A 356 -1.31 6.05 19.73
C ALA A 356 -2.51 5.09 19.77
N ASP A 357 -3.69 5.63 19.46
CA ASP A 357 -4.88 4.80 19.18
C ASP A 357 -4.67 4.06 17.86
N SER A 358 -4.16 2.82 17.97
CA SER A 358 -3.88 1.96 16.83
C SER A 358 -4.99 0.93 16.62
N ARG A 359 -5.43 0.77 15.37
CA ARG A 359 -6.37 -0.29 15.01
C ARG A 359 -5.61 -1.59 14.76
N GLN A 360 -5.81 -2.56 15.64
CA GLN A 360 -5.26 -3.91 15.47
C GLN A 360 -6.07 -4.70 14.43
N ILE A 361 -5.38 -5.24 13.40
CA ILE A 361 -5.94 -6.09 12.36
C ILE A 361 -5.25 -7.45 12.46
N ALA A 362 -5.79 -8.33 13.28
CA ALA A 362 -5.27 -9.66 13.48
C ALA A 362 -5.78 -10.62 12.38
N LEU A 363 -4.86 -11.13 11.57
CA LEU A 363 -5.15 -12.08 10.50
C LEU A 363 -4.84 -13.49 10.94
N GLU A 364 -5.75 -14.41 10.65
CA GLU A 364 -5.51 -15.84 10.80
C GLU A 364 -5.90 -16.63 9.55
N LYS A 365 -5.45 -17.87 9.46
CA LYS A 365 -5.73 -18.74 8.34
C LYS A 365 -6.66 -19.87 8.75
N GLN A 366 -7.81 -19.96 8.11
CA GLN A 366 -8.77 -21.05 8.30
C GLN A 366 -9.08 -21.71 6.96
N LEU A 367 -8.86 -23.03 6.88
CA LEU A 367 -9.06 -23.82 5.64
C LEU A 367 -8.38 -23.22 4.39
N GLY A 368 -7.23 -22.58 4.59
CA GLY A 368 -6.47 -21.93 3.51
C GLY A 368 -6.88 -20.48 3.21
N GLU A 369 -8.05 -20.01 3.64
CA GLU A 369 -8.45 -18.62 3.49
C GLU A 369 -7.98 -17.77 4.68
N THR A 370 -7.71 -16.49 4.40
CA THR A 370 -7.39 -15.49 5.41
C THR A 370 -8.68 -14.88 5.93
N ILE A 371 -8.82 -14.86 7.25
CA ILE A 371 -9.94 -14.23 7.95
C ILE A 371 -9.43 -13.21 8.97
N LEU A 372 -10.29 -12.27 9.36
CA LEU A 372 -10.07 -11.44 10.54
C LEU A 372 -10.36 -12.29 11.78
N ARG A 373 -9.42 -12.29 12.75
CA ARG A 373 -9.64 -12.98 14.04
C ARG A 373 -10.74 -12.29 14.82
N ASP A 374 -10.70 -10.98 14.88
CA ASP A 374 -11.55 -10.16 15.70
C ASP A 374 -12.29 -9.11 14.87
N GLY A 375 -13.48 -8.74 15.30
CA GLY A 375 -14.27 -7.68 14.71
C GLY A 375 -15.30 -8.15 13.68
N THR A 376 -16.29 -7.30 13.46
CA THR A 376 -17.30 -7.50 12.41
C THR A 376 -16.81 -6.89 11.11
N PRO A 377 -16.76 -7.68 10.01
CA PRO A 377 -16.41 -7.13 8.72
C PRO A 377 -17.36 -5.98 8.33
N PRO A 378 -16.84 -4.86 7.81
CA PRO A 378 -17.70 -3.76 7.40
C PRO A 378 -18.59 -4.18 6.23
N ASP A 379 -19.76 -3.56 6.13
CA ASP A 379 -20.64 -3.75 4.97
C ASP A 379 -19.95 -3.29 3.70
N TRP A 380 -20.09 -4.07 2.65
CA TRP A 380 -19.52 -3.79 1.34
C TRP A 380 -20.45 -4.24 0.22
N THR A 381 -20.53 -3.44 -0.84
CA THR A 381 -21.25 -3.79 -2.07
C THR A 381 -20.29 -3.71 -3.25
N TRP A 382 -20.10 -4.84 -3.94
CA TRP A 382 -19.33 -4.86 -5.16
C TRP A 382 -20.14 -4.31 -6.35
N PRO A 383 -19.50 -3.60 -7.29
CA PRO A 383 -20.15 -3.29 -8.56
C PRO A 383 -20.52 -4.59 -9.30
N SER A 384 -21.67 -4.59 -9.95
CA SER A 384 -22.14 -5.73 -10.74
C SER A 384 -21.53 -5.71 -12.14
N ARG A 385 -21.18 -6.91 -12.66
CA ARG A 385 -20.83 -7.12 -14.07
C ARG A 385 -22.02 -6.92 -15.00
#